data_745e8b5d2e4b381727c76eeb4eb673b7
#
_entry.id   745e8b5d2e4b381727c76eeb4eb673b7
#
_cell.length_a   1.000
_cell.length_b   1.000
_cell.length_c   1.000
_cell.angle_alpha   90.00
_cell.angle_beta   90.00
_cell.angle_gamma   90.00
#
_symmetry.space_group_name_H-M   'P 1'
#
loop_
_entity.id
_entity.type
_entity.pdbx_description
1 polymer ?
#
loop_
_entity_poly.entity_id
_entity_poly.type
_entity_poly.pdbx_seq_one_letter_code
_entity_poly.pdbx_strand_id
1 'polypeptide(L)'
;GAVFPRVHEDLVSWLPDSQSLTFNQLKEPKPGEPETEAYLDSRVLWARVGASAEQAVPVFGPTVTRKLGLGRLDVAALHFAPDSPWVIARTTDTTLPEGFLFVGRAADLGKPGMRWSRIAGYGDQIVEIDLRGNHLYYMTYAGSPRKKVMRLDLNQPLLKHAQLAAAAPADGVLEDFSLN
;
A
#
# COMPACT_ATOMS: atom_id res chain seq x y z
N GLY A 1 -10.12 13.62 -22.20
CA GLY A 1 -9.75 12.44 -21.40
C GLY A 1 -10.57 12.37 -20.13
N ALA A 2 -10.64 11.22 -19.49
CA ALA A 2 -11.35 11.08 -18.21
C ALA A 2 -10.62 11.87 -17.12
N VAL A 3 -11.39 12.55 -16.27
CA VAL A 3 -10.88 13.28 -15.11
C VAL A 3 -11.38 12.56 -13.85
N PHE A 4 -10.47 12.16 -12.99
CA PHE A 4 -10.81 11.59 -11.70
C PHE A 4 -10.70 12.71 -10.64
N PRO A 5 -11.81 13.06 -9.97
CA PRO A 5 -11.79 14.14 -8.99
C PRO A 5 -11.11 13.69 -7.68
N ARG A 6 -10.46 14.62 -7.01
CA ARG A 6 -9.90 14.47 -5.66
C ARG A 6 -8.92 13.29 -5.50
N VAL A 7 -8.12 13.04 -6.51
CA VAL A 7 -7.01 12.09 -6.44
C VAL A 7 -5.95 12.64 -5.49
N HIS A 8 -5.44 11.80 -4.59
CA HIS A 8 -4.25 12.11 -3.81
C HIS A 8 -3.03 12.01 -4.73
N GLU A 9 -2.33 13.12 -4.96
CA GLU A 9 -1.35 13.29 -6.05
C GLU A 9 -0.24 12.24 -6.04
N ASP A 10 0.27 11.88 -4.86
CA ASP A 10 1.41 10.96 -4.72
C ASP A 10 1.01 9.48 -4.63
N LEU A 11 -0.28 9.15 -4.68
CA LEU A 11 -0.77 7.79 -4.44
C LEU A 11 -1.43 7.19 -5.68
N VAL A 12 -0.71 7.23 -6.78
CA VAL A 12 -1.09 6.61 -8.06
C VAL A 12 -0.08 5.51 -8.40
N SER A 13 -0.58 4.33 -8.74
CA SER A 13 0.27 3.20 -9.12
C SER A 13 -0.24 2.54 -10.39
N TRP A 14 0.65 2.33 -11.35
CA TRP A 14 0.35 1.54 -12.54
C TRP A 14 0.36 0.06 -12.23
N LEU A 15 -0.58 -0.67 -12.83
CA LEU A 15 -0.53 -2.13 -12.82
C LEU A 15 0.48 -2.63 -13.87
N PRO A 16 1.01 -3.85 -13.68
CA PRO A 16 1.93 -4.47 -14.64
C PRO A 16 1.36 -4.66 -16.06
N ASP A 17 0.03 -4.61 -16.22
CA ASP A 17 -0.64 -4.72 -17.52
C ASP A 17 -0.47 -3.47 -18.40
N SER A 18 0.08 -2.38 -17.87
CA SER A 18 0.21 -1.07 -18.54
C SER A 18 -1.10 -0.50 -19.10
N GLN A 19 -2.24 -1.04 -18.68
CA GLN A 19 -3.59 -0.65 -19.12
C GLN A 19 -4.49 -0.22 -17.97
N SER A 20 -4.05 -0.46 -16.76
CA SER A 20 -4.79 -0.16 -15.53
C SER A 20 -3.94 0.61 -14.54
N LEU A 21 -4.59 1.34 -13.67
CA LEU A 21 -3.95 2.07 -12.58
C LEU A 21 -4.81 1.98 -11.32
N THR A 22 -4.17 2.18 -10.18
CA THR A 22 -4.86 2.46 -8.92
C THR A 22 -4.48 3.85 -8.43
N PHE A 23 -5.41 4.50 -7.75
CA PHE A 23 -5.19 5.80 -7.14
C PHE A 23 -6.01 5.92 -5.86
N ASN A 24 -5.48 6.68 -4.91
CA ASN A 24 -6.24 7.03 -3.72
C ASN A 24 -7.16 8.22 -4.01
N GLN A 25 -8.41 8.12 -3.64
CA GLN A 25 -9.41 9.17 -3.77
C GLN A 25 -9.86 9.63 -2.39
N LEU A 26 -9.77 10.94 -2.18
CA LEU A 26 -10.30 11.60 -0.99
C LEU A 26 -11.83 11.64 -1.01
N LYS A 27 -12.44 11.68 0.17
CA LYS A 27 -13.89 11.83 0.35
C LYS A 27 -14.37 13.20 -0.15
N GLU A 28 -15.58 13.27 -0.64
CA GLU A 28 -16.31 14.53 -0.81
C GLU A 28 -17.05 14.88 0.49
N PRO A 29 -16.70 15.98 1.17
CA PRO A 29 -17.44 16.44 2.32
C PRO A 29 -18.88 16.77 1.91
N LYS A 30 -19.82 16.42 2.78
CA LYS A 30 -21.22 16.82 2.60
C LYS A 30 -21.40 18.29 2.94
N PRO A 31 -22.45 18.96 2.39
CA PRO A 31 -22.77 20.31 2.81
C PRO A 31 -22.90 20.44 4.34
N GLY A 32 -22.11 21.33 4.93
CA GLY A 32 -22.05 21.55 6.38
C GLY A 32 -21.04 20.66 7.15
N GLU A 33 -20.39 19.68 6.50
CA GLU A 33 -19.23 19.00 7.10
C GLU A 33 -17.99 19.90 7.02
N PRO A 34 -17.07 19.84 8.00
CA PRO A 34 -15.78 20.53 7.90
C PRO A 34 -14.96 20.04 6.69
N GLU A 35 -14.15 20.90 6.09
CA GLU A 35 -13.26 20.53 4.98
C GLU A 35 -12.29 19.41 5.35
N THR A 36 -11.91 19.29 6.62
CA THR A 36 -11.05 18.22 7.14
C THR A 36 -11.65 16.83 6.96
N GLU A 37 -12.97 16.69 6.81
CA GLU A 37 -13.63 15.42 6.52
C GLU A 37 -13.21 14.85 5.13
N ALA A 38 -12.68 15.69 4.24
CA ALA A 38 -12.15 15.22 2.95
C ALA A 38 -11.01 14.20 3.10
N TYR A 39 -10.23 14.31 4.17
CA TYR A 39 -9.06 13.45 4.44
C TYR A 39 -9.42 12.16 5.18
N LEU A 40 -10.67 12.00 5.60
CA LEU A 40 -11.13 10.81 6.29
C LEU A 40 -11.77 9.82 5.32
N ASP A 41 -11.65 8.54 5.64
CA ASP A 41 -12.29 7.45 4.89
C ASP A 41 -11.90 7.43 3.39
N SER A 42 -10.67 7.82 3.06
CA SER A 42 -10.15 7.76 1.71
C SER A 42 -10.18 6.30 1.18
N ARG A 43 -10.20 6.15 -0.13
CA ARG A 43 -10.30 4.82 -0.75
C ARG A 43 -9.39 4.70 -1.96
N VAL A 44 -8.84 3.53 -2.16
CA VAL A 44 -8.13 3.21 -3.40
C VAL A 44 -9.14 2.72 -4.43
N LEU A 45 -9.11 3.34 -5.58
CA LEU A 45 -9.88 2.97 -6.77
C LEU A 45 -8.95 2.30 -7.78
N TRP A 46 -9.49 1.31 -8.49
CA TRP A 46 -8.89 0.72 -9.68
C TRP A 46 -9.65 1.18 -10.92
N ALA A 47 -8.93 1.56 -11.96
CA ALA A 47 -9.52 1.98 -13.22
C ALA A 47 -8.67 1.53 -14.42
N ARG A 48 -9.32 1.27 -15.54
CA ARG A 48 -8.63 1.12 -16.83
C ARG A 48 -8.36 2.49 -17.45
N VAL A 49 -7.26 2.57 -18.18
CA VAL A 49 -6.96 3.76 -18.98
C VAL A 49 -8.10 4.02 -19.96
N GLY A 50 -8.59 5.26 -19.98
CA GLY A 50 -9.73 5.65 -20.80
C GLY A 50 -11.11 5.41 -20.18
N ALA A 51 -11.21 4.74 -19.03
CA ALA A 51 -12.46 4.57 -18.31
C ALA A 51 -12.95 5.90 -17.71
N SER A 52 -14.27 6.06 -17.57
CA SER A 52 -14.84 7.20 -16.86
C SER A 52 -14.68 7.05 -15.32
N ALA A 53 -14.88 8.15 -14.60
CA ALA A 53 -14.78 8.11 -13.13
C ALA A 53 -15.81 7.16 -12.49
N GLU A 54 -17.00 7.02 -13.09
CA GLU A 54 -18.06 6.13 -12.60
C GLU A 54 -17.73 4.65 -12.81
N GLN A 55 -16.80 4.33 -13.71
CA GLN A 55 -16.34 2.97 -13.98
C GLN A 55 -15.20 2.53 -13.06
N ALA A 56 -14.65 3.45 -12.27
CA ALA A 56 -13.61 3.12 -11.32
C ALA A 56 -14.17 2.30 -10.14
N VAL A 57 -13.48 1.22 -9.78
CA VAL A 57 -13.94 0.26 -8.78
C VAL A 57 -13.18 0.48 -7.47
N PRO A 58 -13.87 0.69 -6.33
CA PRO A 58 -13.23 0.72 -5.02
C PRO A 58 -12.65 -0.64 -4.66
N VAL A 59 -11.35 -0.70 -4.34
CA VAL A 59 -10.63 -1.97 -4.09
C VAL A 59 -10.02 -2.06 -2.69
N PHE A 60 -9.77 -0.93 -2.03
CA PHE A 60 -9.17 -0.91 -0.70
C PHE A 60 -9.51 0.39 0.07
N GLY A 61 -9.49 0.33 1.40
CA GLY A 61 -9.67 1.48 2.28
C GLY A 61 -10.65 1.24 3.43
N PRO A 62 -10.76 2.16 4.41
CA PRO A 62 -11.56 1.97 5.63
C PRO A 62 -13.01 1.56 5.37
N THR A 63 -13.66 2.15 4.39
CA THR A 63 -15.06 1.88 4.05
C THR A 63 -15.23 0.71 3.07
N VAL A 64 -14.18 0.33 2.35
CA VAL A 64 -14.18 -0.75 1.34
C VAL A 64 -13.83 -2.09 1.98
N THR A 65 -12.73 -2.13 2.72
CA THR A 65 -12.21 -3.36 3.36
C THR A 65 -12.45 -3.35 4.87
N ARG A 66 -13.68 -3.13 5.29
CA ARG A 66 -14.09 -2.91 6.70
C ARG A 66 -13.59 -3.97 7.68
N LYS A 67 -13.47 -5.23 7.24
CA LYS A 67 -13.01 -6.35 8.08
C LYS A 67 -11.53 -6.25 8.47
N LEU A 68 -10.76 -5.38 7.82
CA LEU A 68 -9.34 -5.20 8.13
C LEU A 68 -9.08 -4.28 9.32
N GLY A 69 -10.10 -3.57 9.81
CA GLY A 69 -10.01 -2.71 10.99
C GLY A 69 -9.18 -1.45 10.78
N LEU A 70 -9.18 -0.91 9.55
CA LEU A 70 -8.52 0.35 9.23
C LEU A 70 -9.19 1.52 9.94
N GLY A 71 -8.38 2.47 10.40
CA GLY A 71 -8.85 3.74 10.93
C GLY A 71 -9.33 4.69 9.81
N ARG A 72 -10.14 5.68 10.16
CA ARG A 72 -10.65 6.68 9.21
C ARG A 72 -9.53 7.54 8.59
N LEU A 73 -8.41 7.70 9.30
CA LEU A 73 -7.23 8.45 8.87
C LEU A 73 -6.24 7.61 8.03
N ASP A 74 -6.43 6.28 7.97
CA ASP A 74 -5.55 5.42 7.19
C ASP A 74 -5.70 5.72 5.70
N VAL A 75 -4.64 6.25 5.11
CA VAL A 75 -4.52 6.51 3.67
C VAL A 75 -3.73 5.38 3.05
N ALA A 76 -4.23 4.78 1.98
CA ALA A 76 -3.63 3.60 1.37
C ALA A 76 -3.09 3.85 -0.04
N ALA A 77 -1.98 3.19 -0.35
CA ALA A 77 -1.48 2.98 -1.71
C ALA A 77 -1.33 1.49 -2.00
N LEU A 78 -1.47 1.09 -3.26
CA LEU A 78 -1.19 -0.27 -3.71
C LEU A 78 0.14 -0.28 -4.48
N HIS A 79 0.97 -1.27 -4.17
CA HIS A 79 2.28 -1.48 -4.78
C HIS A 79 2.27 -2.75 -5.60
N PHE A 80 2.76 -2.65 -6.84
CA PHE A 80 2.86 -3.74 -7.81
C PHE A 80 4.29 -3.87 -8.30
N ALA A 81 4.67 -5.07 -8.74
CA ALA A 81 5.88 -5.29 -9.52
C ALA A 81 5.55 -6.13 -10.76
N PRO A 82 6.21 -5.88 -11.92
CA PRO A 82 5.89 -6.56 -13.16
C PRO A 82 6.05 -8.08 -13.12
N ASP A 83 6.95 -8.56 -12.29
CA ASP A 83 7.29 -9.98 -12.12
C ASP A 83 6.59 -10.64 -10.92
N SER A 84 5.68 -9.91 -10.23
CA SER A 84 5.04 -10.40 -9.01
C SER A 84 3.56 -10.73 -9.22
N PRO A 85 3.10 -11.92 -8.74
CA PRO A 85 1.67 -12.25 -8.71
C PRO A 85 0.95 -11.59 -7.52
N TRP A 86 1.65 -10.79 -6.72
CA TRP A 86 1.15 -10.18 -5.49
C TRP A 86 0.92 -8.69 -5.64
N VAL A 87 0.05 -8.16 -4.82
CA VAL A 87 -0.13 -6.74 -4.58
C VAL A 87 0.00 -6.48 -3.09
N ILE A 88 0.73 -5.43 -2.74
CA ILE A 88 0.86 -4.96 -1.34
C ILE A 88 0.03 -3.70 -1.19
N ALA A 89 -0.90 -3.70 -0.23
CA ALA A 89 -1.54 -2.49 0.25
C ALA A 89 -0.75 -1.98 1.47
N ARG A 90 -0.19 -0.78 1.34
CA ARG A 90 0.43 -0.06 2.45
C ARG A 90 -0.50 1.05 2.89
N THR A 91 -0.79 1.13 4.18
CA THR A 91 -1.48 2.26 4.76
C THR A 91 -0.52 3.04 5.65
N THR A 92 -0.71 4.34 5.69
CA THR A 92 -0.07 5.23 6.66
C THR A 92 -1.14 6.17 7.21
N ASP A 93 -1.01 6.56 8.47
CA ASP A 93 -1.65 7.80 8.87
C ASP A 93 -0.72 8.95 8.51
N THR A 94 -1.21 10.12 8.24
CA THR A 94 -0.43 11.25 7.70
C THR A 94 0.69 11.75 8.64
N THR A 95 0.85 11.18 9.81
CA THR A 95 1.77 11.64 10.86
C THR A 95 2.95 10.70 11.09
N LEU A 96 2.84 9.43 10.67
CA LEU A 96 3.84 8.40 10.91
C LEU A 96 4.30 7.78 9.57
N PRO A 97 5.60 7.49 9.42
CA PRO A 97 6.11 6.79 8.23
C PRO A 97 5.74 5.29 8.22
N GLU A 98 5.38 4.72 9.38
CA GLU A 98 4.93 3.36 9.53
C GLU A 98 3.43 3.25 9.23
N GLY A 99 2.98 2.03 9.01
CA GLY A 99 1.56 1.74 8.80
C GLY A 99 1.28 0.25 8.77
N PHE A 100 0.09 -0.10 8.30
CA PHE A 100 -0.25 -1.49 8.04
C PHE A 100 0.23 -1.93 6.66
N LEU A 101 0.66 -3.18 6.57
CA LEU A 101 0.91 -3.86 5.31
C LEU A 101 -0.05 -5.04 5.17
N PHE A 102 -0.69 -5.12 4.01
CA PHE A 102 -1.53 -6.24 3.63
C PHE A 102 -1.07 -6.79 2.29
N VAL A 103 -1.21 -8.11 2.11
CA VAL A 103 -0.93 -8.78 0.84
C VAL A 103 -2.19 -9.39 0.27
N GLY A 104 -2.33 -9.33 -1.04
CA GLY A 104 -3.36 -9.99 -1.82
C GLY A 104 -2.82 -10.49 -3.15
N ARG A 105 -3.60 -11.27 -3.89
CA ARG A 105 -3.26 -11.66 -5.25
C ARG A 105 -3.61 -10.54 -6.22
N ALA A 106 -2.65 -10.08 -7.01
CA ALA A 106 -2.86 -9.01 -7.99
C ALA A 106 -3.96 -9.38 -9.01
N ALA A 107 -4.02 -10.65 -9.41
CA ALA A 107 -5.05 -11.16 -10.32
C ALA A 107 -6.49 -11.10 -9.77
N ASP A 108 -6.66 -10.93 -8.46
CA ASP A 108 -7.99 -10.85 -7.83
C ASP A 108 -8.43 -9.40 -7.55
N LEU A 109 -7.59 -8.44 -7.89
CA LEU A 109 -7.89 -7.02 -7.68
C LEU A 109 -9.18 -6.62 -8.43
N GLY A 110 -10.09 -5.96 -7.73
CA GLY A 110 -11.39 -5.56 -8.25
C GLY A 110 -12.43 -6.68 -8.40
N LYS A 111 -12.07 -7.93 -8.10
CA LYS A 111 -13.02 -9.05 -8.12
C LYS A 111 -13.75 -9.19 -6.79
N PRO A 112 -15.03 -9.64 -6.81
CA PRO A 112 -15.73 -10.01 -5.59
C PRO A 112 -14.97 -11.10 -4.84
N GLY A 113 -14.81 -10.91 -3.51
CA GLY A 113 -14.17 -11.91 -2.66
C GLY A 113 -12.64 -11.83 -2.61
N MET A 114 -12.01 -10.80 -3.16
CA MET A 114 -10.59 -10.55 -2.96
C MET A 114 -10.22 -10.65 -1.47
N ARG A 115 -9.16 -11.40 -1.17
CA ARG A 115 -8.69 -11.61 0.19
C ARG A 115 -7.42 -10.81 0.43
N TRP A 116 -7.42 -10.08 1.54
CA TRP A 116 -6.25 -9.40 2.06
C TRP A 116 -5.80 -10.07 3.35
N SER A 117 -4.51 -10.38 3.45
CA SER A 117 -3.88 -10.89 4.66
C SER A 117 -2.96 -9.82 5.23
N ARG A 118 -3.10 -9.51 6.53
CA ARG A 118 -2.23 -8.55 7.20
C ARG A 118 -0.85 -9.17 7.40
N ILE A 119 0.19 -8.44 7.00
CA ILE A 119 1.61 -8.80 7.18
C ILE A 119 2.17 -8.09 8.41
N ALA A 120 1.95 -6.77 8.51
CA ALA A 120 2.58 -5.89 9.47
C ALA A 120 1.65 -4.79 9.97
N GLY A 121 2.05 -4.14 11.05
CA GLY A 121 1.42 -2.94 11.60
C GLY A 121 2.46 -1.95 12.11
N TYR A 122 2.01 -0.88 12.74
CA TYR A 122 2.87 0.20 13.24
C TYR A 122 4.02 -0.28 14.13
N GLY A 123 3.78 -1.28 15.00
CA GLY A 123 4.79 -1.82 15.92
C GLY A 123 5.94 -2.56 15.23
N ASP A 124 5.80 -2.93 13.96
CA ASP A 124 6.84 -3.61 13.18
C ASP A 124 7.86 -2.62 12.59
N GLN A 125 7.60 -1.30 12.71
CA GLN A 125 8.52 -0.22 12.38
C GLN A 125 9.05 -0.28 10.94
N ILE A 126 8.18 -0.65 10.00
CA ILE A 126 8.50 -0.73 8.57
C ILE A 126 8.26 0.64 7.94
N VAL A 127 9.29 1.18 7.31
CA VAL A 127 9.27 2.54 6.74
C VAL A 127 9.31 2.57 5.22
N GLU A 128 9.73 1.47 4.59
CA GLU A 128 9.83 1.37 3.15
C GLU A 128 9.63 -0.07 2.69
N ILE A 129 9.12 -0.24 1.47
CA ILE A 129 8.87 -1.55 0.87
C ILE A 129 9.23 -1.55 -0.61
N ASP A 130 9.65 -2.71 -1.10
CA ASP A 130 9.75 -3.01 -2.51
C ASP A 130 9.33 -4.48 -2.77
N LEU A 131 8.86 -4.79 -3.96
CA LEU A 131 8.25 -6.07 -4.33
C LEU A 131 8.96 -6.67 -5.54
N ARG A 132 9.39 -7.93 -5.42
CA ARG A 132 9.99 -8.66 -6.53
C ARG A 132 9.62 -10.14 -6.49
N GLY A 133 9.03 -10.64 -7.57
CA GLY A 133 8.59 -12.04 -7.65
C GLY A 133 7.65 -12.40 -6.50
N ASN A 134 8.01 -13.42 -5.75
CA ASN A 134 7.28 -13.85 -4.55
C ASN A 134 7.78 -13.23 -3.25
N HIS A 135 8.62 -12.19 -3.30
CA HIS A 135 9.22 -11.63 -2.10
C HIS A 135 8.87 -10.16 -1.91
N LEU A 136 8.52 -9.83 -0.67
CA LEU A 136 8.48 -8.48 -0.16
C LEU A 136 9.83 -8.16 0.47
N TYR A 137 10.46 -7.10 0.03
CA TYR A 137 11.59 -6.48 0.72
C TYR A 137 11.07 -5.28 1.49
N TYR A 138 11.54 -5.13 2.71
CA TYR A 138 11.11 -4.02 3.54
C TYR A 138 12.24 -3.51 4.42
N MET A 139 12.30 -2.20 4.57
CA MET A 139 13.23 -1.55 5.48
C MET A 139 12.55 -1.29 6.83
N THR A 140 13.21 -1.67 7.90
CA THR A 140 12.71 -1.49 9.26
C THR A 140 13.83 -1.06 10.21
N TYR A 141 13.47 -0.30 11.22
CA TYR A 141 14.37 -0.01 12.34
C TYR A 141 14.06 -0.83 13.59
N ALA A 142 13.13 -1.78 13.54
CA ALA A 142 12.84 -2.70 14.62
C ALA A 142 14.10 -3.49 15.04
N GLY A 143 14.57 -3.26 16.27
CA GLY A 143 15.78 -3.86 16.80
C GLY A 143 17.08 -3.47 16.05
N SER A 144 17.06 -2.42 15.24
CA SER A 144 18.22 -1.90 14.50
C SER A 144 18.07 -0.40 14.25
N PRO A 145 18.54 0.49 15.13
CA PRO A 145 18.36 1.94 14.97
C PRO A 145 18.93 2.50 13.66
N ARG A 146 19.90 1.82 13.05
CA ARG A 146 20.49 2.19 11.76
C ARG A 146 19.75 1.61 10.56
N LYS A 147 18.59 1.00 10.79
CA LYS A 147 17.74 0.28 9.85
C LYS A 147 18.42 -0.97 9.27
N LYS A 148 17.62 -1.80 8.66
CA LYS A 148 18.00 -3.01 7.93
C LYS A 148 16.95 -3.31 6.88
N VAL A 149 17.33 -3.99 5.81
CA VAL A 149 16.40 -4.51 4.82
C VAL A 149 16.18 -5.99 5.10
N MET A 150 14.93 -6.38 5.18
CA MET A 150 14.50 -7.77 5.36
C MET A 150 13.81 -8.26 4.09
N ARG A 151 13.85 -9.57 3.85
CA ARG A 151 13.16 -10.26 2.75
C ARG A 151 12.15 -11.24 3.32
N LEU A 152 10.90 -11.18 2.87
CA LEU A 152 9.81 -12.04 3.28
C LEU A 152 9.23 -12.79 2.07
N ASP A 153 9.11 -14.12 2.15
CA ASP A 153 8.38 -14.91 1.15
C ASP A 153 6.87 -14.73 1.35
N LEU A 154 6.20 -14.21 0.32
CA LEU A 154 4.77 -13.94 0.32
C LEU A 154 3.89 -15.19 0.17
N ASN A 155 4.48 -16.35 -0.14
CA ASN A 155 3.76 -17.63 -0.03
C ASN A 155 3.53 -18.02 1.45
N GLN A 156 4.34 -17.48 2.37
CA GLN A 156 4.21 -17.63 3.82
C GLN A 156 4.43 -16.27 4.51
N PRO A 157 3.48 -15.33 4.41
CA PRO A 157 3.69 -13.92 4.76
C PRO A 157 3.65 -13.67 6.28
N LEU A 158 4.52 -14.33 7.02
CA LEU A 158 4.69 -14.17 8.47
C LEU A 158 6.04 -13.51 8.76
N LEU A 159 6.06 -12.33 9.36
CA LEU A 159 7.29 -11.55 9.61
C LEU A 159 8.37 -12.33 10.36
N LYS A 160 7.98 -13.27 11.24
CA LYS A 160 8.94 -14.14 11.95
C LYS A 160 9.78 -15.04 11.03
N HIS A 161 9.37 -15.23 9.77
CA HIS A 161 10.10 -15.98 8.74
C HIS A 161 10.95 -15.08 7.84
N ALA A 162 10.93 -13.79 8.06
CA ALA A 162 11.72 -12.86 7.26
C ALA A 162 13.22 -13.06 7.51
N GLN A 163 14.00 -12.94 6.44
CA GLN A 163 15.46 -13.09 6.44
C GLN A 163 16.11 -11.72 6.23
N LEU A 164 17.27 -11.53 6.85
CA LEU A 164 18.08 -10.34 6.62
C LEU A 164 18.58 -10.33 5.17
N ALA A 165 18.26 -9.26 4.42
CA ALA A 165 18.74 -9.05 3.06
C ALA A 165 19.93 -8.09 3.03
N ALA A 166 19.88 -6.99 3.80
CA ALA A 166 20.99 -6.05 3.96
C ALA A 166 20.95 -5.40 5.34
N ALA A 167 22.13 -5.15 5.90
CA ALA A 167 22.29 -4.37 7.13
C ALA A 167 22.96 -3.03 6.81
N ALA A 168 22.72 -2.03 7.66
CA ALA A 168 23.46 -0.78 7.58
C ALA A 168 24.98 -1.03 7.78
N PRO A 169 25.84 -0.28 7.10
CA PRO A 169 27.29 -0.32 7.33
C PRO A 169 27.63 0.10 8.78
N ALA A 170 28.83 -0.24 9.23
CA ALA A 170 29.24 0.00 10.62
C ALA A 170 29.22 1.47 11.03
N ASP A 171 29.42 2.36 10.06
CA ASP A 171 29.56 3.82 10.20
C ASP A 171 28.42 4.61 9.56
N GLY A 172 27.33 3.95 9.13
CA GLY A 172 26.21 4.59 8.43
C GLY A 172 24.83 4.12 8.85
N VAL A 173 23.82 4.74 8.26
CA VAL A 173 22.39 4.42 8.36
C VAL A 173 21.88 4.13 6.96
N LEU A 174 20.98 3.19 6.80
CA LEU A 174 20.26 3.02 5.54
C LEU A 174 19.19 4.11 5.42
N GLU A 175 19.26 4.90 4.36
CA GLU A 175 18.26 5.94 4.10
C GLU A 175 17.18 5.43 3.16
N ASP A 176 17.57 4.68 2.13
CA ASP A 176 16.72 4.19 1.05
C ASP A 176 17.27 2.85 0.52
N PHE A 177 16.45 2.09 -0.20
CA PHE A 177 16.86 0.92 -0.97
C PHE A 177 15.99 0.73 -2.21
N SER A 178 16.55 0.13 -3.26
CA SER A 178 15.81 -0.28 -4.46
C SER A 178 16.30 -1.64 -4.94
N LEU A 179 15.42 -2.37 -5.61
CA LEU A 179 15.73 -3.67 -6.25
C LEU A 179 16.01 -3.45 -7.74
N ASN A 180 17.15 -3.94 -8.20
CA ASN A 180 17.53 -3.95 -9.63
C ASN A 180 17.11 -5.24 -10.32
#